data_d5094b7964aec36ec9b733003670951c
#
_entry.id   d5094b7964aec36ec9b733003670951c
#
_cell.length_a   1.000
_cell.length_b   1.000
_cell.length_c   1.000
_cell.angle_alpha   90.00
_cell.angle_beta   90.00
_cell.angle_gamma   90.00
#
_symmetry.space_group_name_H-M   'P 1'
#
loop_
_entity.id
_entity.type
_entity.pdbx_description
1 polymer ?
#
loop_
_entity_poly.entity_id
_entity_poly.type
_entity_poly.pdbx_seq_one_letter_code
_entity_poly.pdbx_strand_id
1 'polypeptide(L)'
;MSIIEKAVERLEQLQRASAAPVEEGERAAVREDSPAALPNAAGASAFATQPVEVVRETAASSPEVFKPTQTAVPTSGGASNSGVRYVEIDLERLQSIGIVTPNAPRSLIGDEFRIIKRPLLRNVQGKGAAAINNANLIMITSSLPGEGKSFSSINLAISMAMELDHTVLLIDADVSRPSVLNILGVPPKKGLMDVLTTPGTKLGDVLLKTNIEKLSLLPAGTPHPRATELLASDAMNNLLEELAERYSDRIIVFDSPPLLVTTESRVLATHMGQIVMVVEANKTTQAALKQAISTIENCPVKLTLLNKAQYSAAGSYGYGYGYGYGYGY
;
A
#
# COMPACT_ATOMS: atom_id res chain seq x y z
N MET A 1 17.73 -45.83 6.73
CA MET A 1 17.17 -44.94 5.69
C MET A 1 16.99 -43.55 6.24
N SER A 2 17.65 -42.60 5.64
CA SER A 2 17.56 -41.17 6.03
C SER A 2 16.16 -40.62 5.69
N ILE A 3 15.70 -39.61 6.45
CA ILE A 3 14.46 -38.89 6.18
C ILE A 3 14.44 -38.31 4.74
N ILE A 4 15.63 -37.98 4.23
CA ILE A 4 15.82 -37.47 2.87
C ILE A 4 15.55 -38.54 1.82
N GLU A 5 15.98 -39.78 2.03
CA GLU A 5 15.72 -40.90 1.11
C GLU A 5 14.22 -41.20 0.98
N LYS A 6 13.49 -41.16 2.11
CA LYS A 6 12.02 -41.34 2.10
C LYS A 6 11.29 -40.20 1.40
N ALA A 7 11.81 -38.97 1.46
CA ALA A 7 11.20 -37.82 0.78
C ALA A 7 11.41 -37.88 -0.74
N VAL A 8 12.60 -38.33 -1.19
CA VAL A 8 12.88 -38.54 -2.63
C VAL A 8 12.03 -39.65 -3.21
N GLU A 9 11.92 -40.79 -2.52
CA GLU A 9 11.08 -41.92 -2.95
C GLU A 9 9.60 -41.56 -3.09
N ARG A 10 9.09 -40.71 -2.20
CA ARG A 10 7.71 -40.21 -2.23
C ARG A 10 7.47 -39.21 -3.37
N LEU A 11 8.46 -38.41 -3.73
CA LEU A 11 8.41 -37.51 -4.88
C LEU A 11 8.41 -38.29 -6.21
N GLU A 12 9.22 -39.34 -6.31
CA GLU A 12 9.22 -40.19 -7.50
C GLU A 12 7.91 -40.97 -7.67
N GLN A 13 7.29 -41.44 -6.60
CA GLN A 13 5.96 -42.09 -6.64
C GLN A 13 4.87 -41.10 -7.10
N LEU A 14 4.89 -39.85 -6.67
CA LEU A 14 3.95 -38.82 -7.12
C LEU A 14 4.12 -38.47 -8.61
N GLN A 15 5.37 -38.40 -9.10
CA GLN A 15 5.65 -38.18 -10.52
C GLN A 15 5.20 -39.34 -11.40
N ARG A 16 5.34 -40.59 -10.96
CA ARG A 16 4.84 -41.75 -11.68
C ARG A 16 3.29 -41.85 -11.72
N ALA A 17 2.62 -41.41 -10.66
CA ALA A 17 1.16 -41.35 -10.57
C ALA A 17 0.55 -40.28 -11.50
N SER A 18 1.28 -39.21 -11.82
CA SER A 18 0.84 -38.12 -12.70
C SER A 18 1.09 -38.40 -14.20
N ALA A 19 1.83 -39.49 -14.56
CA ALA A 19 2.23 -39.84 -15.91
C ALA A 19 1.39 -41.01 -16.52
N ALA A 20 0.27 -41.42 -15.90
CA ALA A 20 -0.63 -42.42 -16.44
C ALA A 20 -1.49 -41.81 -17.57
N PRO A 21 -1.58 -42.46 -18.75
CA PRO A 21 -2.37 -41.95 -19.87
C PRO A 21 -3.87 -42.09 -19.58
N VAL A 22 -4.63 -41.04 -19.91
CA VAL A 22 -6.08 -40.99 -19.87
C VAL A 22 -6.58 -41.80 -21.11
N GLU A 23 -7.25 -42.89 -20.88
CA GLU A 23 -7.92 -43.66 -21.95
C GLU A 23 -9.07 -42.83 -22.55
N GLU A 24 -9.05 -42.76 -23.90
CA GLU A 24 -10.15 -42.22 -24.72
C GLU A 24 -11.36 -43.15 -24.63
N GLY A 25 -12.45 -42.66 -24.03
CA GLY A 25 -13.75 -43.30 -24.00
C GLY A 25 -14.81 -42.49 -24.73
N GLU A 26 -15.21 -43.07 -25.87
CA GLU A 26 -16.49 -42.94 -26.59
C GLU A 26 -17.14 -41.57 -26.87
N ARG A 27 -17.12 -41.26 -28.15
CA ARG A 27 -18.00 -40.30 -28.85
C ARG A 27 -19.46 -40.74 -28.80
N ALA A 28 -20.32 -39.95 -28.17
CA ALA A 28 -21.76 -39.99 -28.39
C ALA A 28 -22.19 -38.71 -29.13
N ALA A 29 -22.79 -38.91 -30.29
CA ALA A 29 -23.32 -37.90 -31.18
C ALA A 29 -24.53 -37.16 -30.54
N VAL A 30 -24.53 -35.84 -30.54
CA VAL A 30 -25.73 -35.04 -30.29
C VAL A 30 -26.00 -34.15 -31.51
N ARG A 31 -27.22 -34.28 -31.97
CA ARG A 31 -27.82 -33.67 -33.16
C ARG A 31 -27.87 -32.16 -33.07
N GLU A 32 -27.63 -31.53 -34.23
CA GLU A 32 -28.00 -30.17 -34.55
C GLU A 32 -29.53 -30.00 -34.48
N ASP A 33 -30.00 -28.96 -33.82
CA ASP A 33 -31.28 -28.30 -34.09
C ASP A 33 -31.12 -26.79 -33.91
N SER A 34 -31.33 -26.09 -35.00
CA SER A 34 -31.36 -24.61 -35.11
C SER A 34 -32.82 -24.15 -35.23
N PRO A 35 -33.13 -22.83 -35.32
CA PRO A 35 -33.38 -21.90 -34.24
C PRO A 35 -34.84 -21.44 -34.21
N ALA A 36 -35.34 -20.99 -33.07
CA ALA A 36 -36.63 -20.35 -32.96
C ALA A 36 -36.50 -18.86 -32.53
N ALA A 37 -37.28 -18.09 -33.24
CA ALA A 37 -37.30 -16.64 -33.28
C ALA A 37 -37.69 -15.93 -31.96
N LEU A 38 -37.14 -14.71 -31.81
CA LEU A 38 -37.56 -13.70 -30.85
C LEU A 38 -38.93 -13.10 -31.18
N PRO A 39 -39.73 -12.73 -30.20
CA PRO A 39 -40.76 -11.69 -30.42
C PRO A 39 -40.31 -10.34 -29.81
N ASN A 40 -40.38 -9.32 -30.67
CA ASN A 40 -40.37 -7.90 -30.32
C ASN A 40 -41.59 -7.57 -29.42
N ALA A 41 -41.34 -6.83 -28.36
CA ALA A 41 -42.39 -6.01 -27.74
C ALA A 41 -41.82 -4.65 -27.32
N ALA A 42 -42.22 -3.66 -28.09
CA ALA A 42 -42.05 -2.24 -27.76
C ALA A 42 -42.94 -1.86 -26.57
N GLY A 43 -42.39 -1.07 -25.64
CA GLY A 43 -43.12 -0.47 -24.53
C GLY A 43 -42.39 0.75 -24.05
N ALA A 44 -42.57 1.87 -24.73
CA ALA A 44 -42.13 3.19 -24.28
C ALA A 44 -43.02 3.63 -23.12
N SER A 45 -42.43 3.97 -21.99
CA SER A 45 -43.10 4.76 -20.95
C SER A 45 -42.23 5.97 -20.63
N ALA A 46 -42.75 7.13 -21.03
CA ALA A 46 -42.23 8.45 -20.75
C ALA A 46 -42.46 8.79 -19.28
N PHE A 47 -41.39 9.15 -18.56
CA PHE A 47 -41.54 9.89 -17.31
C PHE A 47 -41.21 11.36 -17.57
N ALA A 48 -42.24 12.17 -17.33
CA ALA A 48 -42.21 13.61 -17.43
C ALA A 48 -41.33 14.23 -16.32
N THR A 49 -40.43 15.09 -16.73
CA THR A 49 -39.69 16.03 -15.89
C THR A 49 -40.64 17.19 -15.50
N GLN A 50 -40.85 17.40 -14.20
CA GLN A 50 -41.42 18.63 -13.66
C GLN A 50 -40.30 19.58 -13.23
N PRO A 51 -40.40 20.88 -13.53
CA PRO A 51 -39.43 21.87 -13.09
C PRO A 51 -39.69 22.30 -11.65
N VAL A 52 -38.63 22.36 -10.85
CA VAL A 52 -38.66 22.93 -9.50
C VAL A 52 -38.50 24.43 -9.60
N GLU A 53 -39.47 25.12 -9.09
CA GLU A 53 -39.62 26.58 -9.00
C GLU A 53 -38.61 27.14 -7.95
N VAL A 54 -37.77 28.10 -8.38
CA VAL A 54 -36.85 28.82 -7.52
C VAL A 54 -37.59 29.97 -6.85
N VAL A 55 -37.87 29.85 -5.58
CA VAL A 55 -38.35 30.97 -4.76
C VAL A 55 -37.17 31.86 -4.39
N ARG A 56 -37.18 33.07 -4.91
CA ARG A 56 -36.34 34.18 -4.46
C ARG A 56 -36.98 34.87 -3.30
N GLU A 57 -36.36 34.83 -2.15
CA GLU A 57 -36.70 35.69 -1.03
C GLU A 57 -35.62 36.75 -0.84
N THR A 58 -36.02 37.99 -1.08
CA THR A 58 -35.23 39.21 -0.86
C THR A 58 -35.48 39.72 0.57
N ALA A 59 -34.48 39.83 1.40
CA ALA A 59 -34.52 40.75 2.55
C ALA A 59 -33.15 41.32 2.81
N ALA A 60 -33.07 42.60 2.65
CA ALA A 60 -31.90 43.43 2.94
C ALA A 60 -31.75 43.69 4.45
N SER A 61 -30.51 43.61 4.95
CA SER A 61 -30.10 44.38 6.12
C SER A 61 -28.59 44.65 6.02
N SER A 62 -28.27 45.92 6.12
CA SER A 62 -26.94 46.55 5.95
C SER A 62 -25.96 46.18 7.06
N PRO A 63 -24.64 46.29 6.80
CA PRO A 63 -23.60 45.77 7.66
C PRO A 63 -23.10 46.77 8.70
N GLU A 64 -22.88 46.30 9.90
CA GLU A 64 -22.03 47.02 10.90
C GLU A 64 -20.56 46.85 10.56
N VAL A 65 -19.90 47.99 10.48
CA VAL A 65 -18.48 48.16 10.21
C VAL A 65 -17.67 47.79 11.47
N PHE A 66 -17.04 46.60 11.47
CA PHE A 66 -15.99 46.27 12.44
C PHE A 66 -14.64 46.75 11.92
N LYS A 67 -14.04 47.73 12.59
CA LYS A 67 -12.65 48.19 12.38
C LYS A 67 -11.69 47.14 12.93
N PRO A 68 -10.74 46.61 12.14
CA PRO A 68 -9.68 45.79 12.71
C PRO A 68 -8.61 46.65 13.36
N THR A 69 -8.37 46.41 14.63
CA THR A 69 -7.21 46.92 15.37
C THR A 69 -5.95 46.22 14.81
N GLN A 70 -5.09 47.01 14.17
CA GLN A 70 -3.78 46.52 13.71
C GLN A 70 -2.88 46.33 14.93
N THR A 71 -2.64 45.09 15.30
CA THR A 71 -1.52 44.72 16.17
C THR A 71 -0.34 44.38 15.26
N ALA A 72 0.69 45.23 15.34
CA ALA A 72 1.93 45.05 14.58
C ALA A 72 2.64 43.75 14.99
N VAL A 73 2.79 42.84 14.03
CA VAL A 73 3.66 41.66 14.16
C VAL A 73 5.06 42.09 13.73
N PRO A 74 6.11 41.85 14.53
CA PRO A 74 7.47 42.18 14.11
C PRO A 74 7.91 41.33 12.95
N THR A 75 8.21 41.96 11.82
CA THR A 75 8.92 41.42 10.68
C THR A 75 10.34 41.05 11.12
N SER A 76 10.59 39.82 11.43
CA SER A 76 11.94 39.28 11.51
C SER A 76 12.35 38.78 10.12
N GLY A 77 13.47 39.33 9.67
CA GLY A 77 14.03 39.21 8.35
C GLY A 77 14.31 37.77 7.87
N GLY A 78 14.26 37.62 6.59
CA GLY A 78 14.57 36.40 5.88
C GLY A 78 16.00 35.91 6.11
N ALA A 79 16.07 34.74 6.71
CA ALA A 79 17.17 33.82 6.50
C ALA A 79 16.55 32.63 5.76
N SER A 80 17.05 32.34 4.57
CA SER A 80 16.76 31.11 3.81
C SER A 80 17.30 29.91 4.60
N ASN A 81 16.56 29.52 5.61
CA ASN A 81 16.80 28.28 6.32
C ASN A 81 16.30 27.16 5.41
N SER A 82 17.21 26.34 4.91
CA SER A 82 16.96 24.98 4.44
C SER A 82 16.49 24.11 5.63
N GLY A 83 15.41 24.54 6.27
CA GLY A 83 14.84 23.89 7.43
C GLY A 83 14.07 22.65 6.99
N VAL A 84 14.52 21.53 7.47
CA VAL A 84 13.78 20.24 7.39
C VAL A 84 12.33 20.51 7.79
N ARG A 85 11.41 20.27 6.87
CA ARG A 85 9.98 20.48 7.11
C ARG A 85 9.49 19.45 8.12
N TYR A 86 8.81 19.93 9.16
CA TYR A 86 8.27 19.09 10.21
C TYR A 86 6.74 19.06 10.13
N VAL A 87 6.15 17.90 10.38
CA VAL A 87 4.71 17.71 10.49
C VAL A 87 4.40 16.93 11.76
N GLU A 88 3.39 17.38 12.48
CA GLU A 88 2.88 16.71 13.64
C GLU A 88 1.71 15.82 13.25
N ILE A 89 1.76 14.57 13.66
CA ILE A 89 0.74 13.55 13.42
C ILE A 89 -0.01 13.34 14.73
N ASP A 90 -1.32 13.40 14.69
CA ASP A 90 -2.19 13.09 15.82
C ASP A 90 -2.19 11.57 16.10
N LEU A 91 -1.39 11.15 17.08
CA LEU A 91 -1.22 9.74 17.44
C LEU A 91 -2.49 9.14 18.08
N GLU A 92 -3.29 9.93 18.79
CA GLU A 92 -4.54 9.46 19.40
C GLU A 92 -5.57 9.14 18.32
N ARG A 93 -5.70 10.04 17.34
CA ARG A 93 -6.53 9.80 16.16
C ARG A 93 -6.06 8.56 15.39
N LEU A 94 -4.76 8.38 15.17
CA LEU A 94 -4.25 7.18 14.50
C LEU A 94 -4.61 5.91 15.24
N GLN A 95 -4.46 5.91 16.56
CA GLN A 95 -4.83 4.77 17.39
C GLN A 95 -6.34 4.45 17.31
N SER A 96 -7.19 5.48 17.28
CA SER A 96 -8.65 5.30 17.16
C SER A 96 -9.10 4.65 15.86
N ILE A 97 -8.33 4.80 14.78
CA ILE A 97 -8.58 4.17 13.48
C ILE A 97 -7.79 2.87 13.26
N GLY A 98 -7.17 2.33 14.30
CA GLY A 98 -6.47 1.04 14.28
C GLY A 98 -5.06 1.10 13.70
N ILE A 99 -4.40 2.27 13.69
CA ILE A 99 -3.00 2.39 13.27
C ILE A 99 -2.09 2.26 14.49
N VAL A 100 -1.03 1.48 14.34
CA VAL A 100 0.02 1.31 15.35
C VAL A 100 0.68 2.65 15.65
N THR A 101 0.86 2.95 16.95
CA THR A 101 1.57 4.16 17.39
C THR A 101 2.63 3.80 18.42
N PRO A 102 3.74 4.56 18.53
CA PRO A 102 4.84 4.24 19.44
C PRO A 102 4.44 4.17 20.91
N ASN A 103 3.47 5.00 21.31
CA ASN A 103 3.04 5.16 22.71
C ASN A 103 1.80 4.31 23.05
N ALA A 104 1.29 3.54 22.09
CA ALA A 104 0.12 2.71 22.32
C ALA A 104 0.42 1.55 23.27
N PRO A 105 -0.52 1.15 24.14
CA PRO A 105 -0.43 -0.11 24.85
C PRO A 105 -0.33 -1.26 23.84
N ARG A 106 0.12 -2.44 24.30
CA ARG A 106 0.14 -3.64 23.44
C ARG A 106 -1.22 -3.88 22.81
N SER A 107 -1.23 -3.98 21.48
CA SER A 107 -2.43 -4.23 20.70
C SER A 107 -2.21 -5.42 19.77
N LEU A 108 -3.28 -6.15 19.45
CA LEU A 108 -3.21 -7.29 18.52
C LEU A 108 -2.57 -6.87 17.19
N ILE A 109 -3.00 -5.75 16.62
CA ILE A 109 -2.45 -5.22 15.37
C ILE A 109 -0.96 -4.86 15.50
N GLY A 110 -0.53 -4.36 16.63
CA GLY A 110 0.89 -4.07 16.89
C GLY A 110 1.72 -5.35 16.90
N ASP A 111 1.21 -6.43 17.48
CA ASP A 111 1.88 -7.73 17.50
C ASP A 111 1.89 -8.38 16.11
N GLU A 112 0.80 -8.26 15.34
CA GLU A 112 0.74 -8.71 13.94
C GLU A 112 1.80 -8.02 13.08
N PHE A 113 1.90 -6.68 13.12
CA PHE A 113 2.92 -5.95 12.35
C PHE A 113 4.34 -6.20 12.85
N ARG A 114 4.55 -6.57 14.11
CA ARG A 114 5.85 -7.07 14.58
C ARG A 114 6.25 -8.37 13.89
N ILE A 115 5.31 -9.29 13.67
CA ILE A 115 5.55 -10.54 12.95
C ILE A 115 5.80 -10.26 11.47
N ILE A 116 4.95 -9.44 10.84
CA ILE A 116 5.02 -9.10 9.41
C ILE A 116 6.36 -8.46 9.03
N LYS A 117 6.89 -7.53 9.85
CA LYS A 117 8.15 -6.84 9.53
C LYS A 117 9.40 -7.73 9.63
N ARG A 118 9.39 -8.81 10.42
CA ARG A 118 10.58 -9.63 10.71
C ARG A 118 11.24 -10.23 9.45
N PRO A 119 10.53 -10.91 8.53
CA PRO A 119 11.15 -11.42 7.31
C PRO A 119 11.73 -10.31 6.44
N LEU A 120 11.04 -9.15 6.35
CA LEU A 120 11.50 -7.99 5.57
C LEU A 120 12.81 -7.43 6.13
N LEU A 121 12.87 -7.23 7.45
CA LEU A 121 14.08 -6.74 8.13
C LEU A 121 15.25 -7.71 8.01
N ARG A 122 15.01 -9.02 8.08
CA ARG A 122 16.06 -10.04 7.87
C ARG A 122 16.66 -9.94 6.48
N ASN A 123 15.84 -9.68 5.47
CA ASN A 123 16.30 -9.49 4.10
C ASN A 123 17.13 -8.20 3.96
N VAL A 124 16.68 -7.09 4.55
CA VAL A 124 17.43 -5.81 4.58
C VAL A 124 18.80 -5.98 5.24
N GLN A 125 18.88 -6.77 6.31
CA GLN A 125 20.14 -7.05 7.03
C GLN A 125 21.04 -8.05 6.31
N GLY A 126 20.69 -8.55 5.13
CA GLY A 126 21.43 -9.60 4.43
C GLY A 126 21.42 -10.96 5.15
N LYS A 127 20.52 -11.16 6.12
CA LYS A 127 20.35 -12.41 6.88
C LYS A 127 19.29 -13.33 6.28
N GLY A 128 18.83 -13.04 5.06
CA GLY A 128 17.94 -13.87 4.27
C GLY A 128 18.63 -15.10 3.68
N ALA A 129 17.89 -15.95 2.96
CA ALA A 129 18.43 -17.14 2.30
C ALA A 129 19.37 -16.81 1.12
N ALA A 130 19.23 -15.63 0.52
CA ALA A 130 20.07 -15.13 -0.58
C ALA A 130 20.26 -13.61 -0.43
N ALA A 131 21.32 -13.09 -1.04
CA ALA A 131 21.51 -11.63 -1.16
C ALA A 131 20.44 -11.05 -2.09
N ILE A 132 19.79 -9.99 -1.65
CA ILE A 132 18.72 -9.31 -2.38
C ILE A 132 19.21 -7.90 -2.71
N ASN A 133 19.28 -7.57 -3.99
CA ASN A 133 19.57 -6.22 -4.42
C ASN A 133 18.43 -5.29 -4.01
N ASN A 134 18.76 -4.09 -3.54
CA ASN A 134 17.79 -3.08 -3.10
C ASN A 134 16.82 -3.62 -2.02
N ALA A 135 17.27 -4.52 -1.14
CA ALA A 135 16.42 -5.12 -0.10
C ALA A 135 15.76 -4.09 0.82
N ASN A 136 16.33 -2.89 0.91
CA ASN A 136 15.79 -1.74 1.65
C ASN A 136 14.63 -1.04 0.93
N LEU A 137 14.41 -1.28 -0.39
CA LEU A 137 13.25 -0.78 -1.13
C LEU A 137 12.11 -1.81 -1.05
N ILE A 138 11.08 -1.48 -0.27
CA ILE A 138 9.94 -2.36 0.01
C ILE A 138 8.67 -1.73 -0.55
N MET A 139 8.05 -2.39 -1.51
CA MET A 139 6.78 -1.95 -2.10
C MET A 139 5.59 -2.65 -1.46
N ILE A 140 4.61 -1.88 -1.05
CA ILE A 140 3.31 -2.40 -0.60
C ILE A 140 2.29 -2.12 -1.69
N THR A 141 1.69 -3.18 -2.21
CA THR A 141 0.70 -3.09 -3.29
C THR A 141 -0.45 -4.09 -3.06
N SER A 142 -1.38 -4.14 -3.99
CA SER A 142 -2.52 -5.05 -3.95
C SER A 142 -2.95 -5.45 -5.37
N SER A 143 -3.82 -6.45 -5.50
CA SER A 143 -4.40 -6.80 -6.79
C SER A 143 -5.38 -5.73 -7.26
N LEU A 144 -6.26 -5.29 -6.35
CA LEU A 144 -7.38 -4.41 -6.62
C LEU A 144 -7.44 -3.24 -5.60
N PRO A 145 -8.18 -2.16 -5.91
CA PRO A 145 -8.41 -1.07 -4.95
C PRO A 145 -9.18 -1.54 -3.71
N GLY A 146 -8.88 -0.91 -2.56
CA GLY A 146 -9.64 -1.14 -1.32
C GLY A 146 -9.15 -2.33 -0.49
N GLU A 147 -8.13 -3.10 -0.92
CA GLU A 147 -7.60 -4.25 -0.16
C GLU A 147 -6.82 -3.86 1.10
N GLY A 148 -6.54 -2.56 1.29
CA GLY A 148 -5.90 -2.03 2.51
C GLY A 148 -4.40 -1.80 2.40
N LYS A 149 -3.87 -1.61 1.18
CA LYS A 149 -2.44 -1.34 0.92
C LYS A 149 -1.91 -0.16 1.75
N SER A 150 -2.56 1.02 1.69
CA SER A 150 -2.10 2.22 2.40
C SER A 150 -2.17 2.10 3.92
N PHE A 151 -3.20 1.42 4.44
CA PHE A 151 -3.27 1.05 5.85
C PHE A 151 -2.09 0.17 6.25
N SER A 152 -1.77 -0.84 5.44
CA SER A 152 -0.65 -1.74 5.68
C SER A 152 0.70 -1.04 5.55
N SER A 153 0.87 -0.13 4.56
CA SER A 153 2.09 0.65 4.36
C SER A 153 2.41 1.52 5.57
N ILE A 154 1.42 2.26 6.07
CA ILE A 154 1.57 3.15 7.23
C ILE A 154 1.91 2.33 8.48
N ASN A 155 1.14 1.28 8.77
CA ASN A 155 1.38 0.44 9.94
C ASN A 155 2.76 -0.23 9.90
N LEU A 156 3.17 -0.73 8.73
CA LEU A 156 4.47 -1.34 8.54
C LEU A 156 5.60 -0.33 8.74
N ALA A 157 5.48 0.86 8.13
CA ALA A 157 6.47 1.93 8.24
C ALA A 157 6.64 2.38 9.70
N ILE A 158 5.54 2.62 10.42
CA ILE A 158 5.58 2.98 11.85
C ILE A 158 6.18 1.84 12.67
N SER A 159 5.73 0.59 12.47
CA SER A 159 6.26 -0.57 13.19
C SER A 159 7.77 -0.77 12.96
N MET A 160 8.28 -0.50 11.73
CA MET A 160 9.71 -0.54 11.43
C MET A 160 10.47 0.64 12.06
N ALA A 161 9.89 1.85 12.07
CA ALA A 161 10.50 3.03 12.70
C ALA A 161 10.67 2.88 14.22
N MET A 162 9.88 2.00 14.85
CA MET A 162 10.02 1.66 16.27
C MET A 162 11.23 0.75 16.56
N GLU A 163 11.90 0.19 15.54
CA GLU A 163 13.14 -0.57 15.74
C GLU A 163 14.30 0.38 16.06
N LEU A 164 15.27 -0.12 16.84
CA LEU A 164 16.39 0.72 17.33
C LEU A 164 17.38 1.13 16.22
N ASP A 165 17.58 0.25 15.25
CA ASP A 165 18.73 0.33 14.32
C ASP A 165 18.35 0.86 12.93
N HIS A 166 17.08 1.21 12.69
CA HIS A 166 16.61 1.60 11.37
C HIS A 166 15.90 2.97 11.37
N THR A 167 16.17 3.76 10.35
CA THR A 167 15.32 4.90 9.96
C THR A 167 14.42 4.48 8.80
N VAL A 168 13.23 5.07 8.71
CA VAL A 168 12.21 4.71 7.73
C VAL A 168 11.78 5.92 6.95
N LEU A 169 11.66 5.76 5.63
CA LEU A 169 11.02 6.71 4.74
C LEU A 169 9.77 6.05 4.14
N LEU A 170 8.60 6.62 4.42
CA LEU A 170 7.35 6.21 3.78
C LEU A 170 7.07 7.15 2.61
N ILE A 171 6.95 6.57 1.41
CA ILE A 171 6.67 7.27 0.15
C ILE A 171 5.26 6.95 -0.31
N ASP A 172 4.45 7.97 -0.54
CA ASP A 172 3.16 7.82 -1.22
C ASP A 172 3.40 7.84 -2.73
N ALA A 173 3.47 6.67 -3.34
CA ALA A 173 3.65 6.46 -4.77
C ALA A 173 2.33 6.16 -5.51
N ASP A 174 1.18 6.15 -4.82
CA ASP A 174 -0.14 6.15 -5.45
C ASP A 174 -0.54 7.58 -5.84
N VAL A 175 0.20 8.14 -6.79
CA VAL A 175 0.05 9.54 -7.23
C VAL A 175 -1.32 9.83 -7.86
N SER A 176 -2.02 8.80 -8.30
CA SER A 176 -3.36 8.91 -8.87
C SER A 176 -4.44 9.05 -7.78
N ARG A 177 -4.24 8.39 -6.64
CA ARG A 177 -5.15 8.42 -5.48
C ARG A 177 -4.37 8.45 -4.18
N PRO A 178 -3.60 9.54 -3.94
CA PRO A 178 -2.76 9.63 -2.76
C PRO A 178 -3.60 9.60 -1.49
N SER A 179 -3.20 8.79 -0.53
CA SER A 179 -3.99 8.55 0.68
C SER A 179 -3.19 8.65 1.98
N VAL A 180 -1.88 8.56 1.91
CA VAL A 180 -1.02 8.53 3.11
C VAL A 180 -1.20 9.77 3.97
N LEU A 181 -1.08 10.98 3.40
CA LEU A 181 -1.25 12.22 4.16
C LEU A 181 -2.66 12.35 4.76
N ASN A 182 -3.69 11.98 3.99
CA ASN A 182 -5.08 12.04 4.47
C ASN A 182 -5.30 11.11 5.67
N ILE A 183 -4.79 9.86 5.59
CA ILE A 183 -4.88 8.91 6.70
C ILE A 183 -4.11 9.43 7.92
N LEU A 184 -2.94 10.03 7.73
CA LEU A 184 -2.14 10.62 8.80
C LEU A 184 -2.70 11.95 9.35
N GLY A 185 -3.74 12.53 8.73
CA GLY A 185 -4.32 13.81 9.15
C GLY A 185 -3.46 15.02 8.80
N VAL A 186 -2.54 14.87 7.84
CA VAL A 186 -1.63 15.93 7.40
C VAL A 186 -2.21 16.59 6.14
N PRO A 187 -2.22 17.93 6.05
CA PRO A 187 -2.68 18.62 4.84
C PRO A 187 -1.76 18.34 3.65
N PRO A 188 -2.27 18.47 2.40
CA PRO A 188 -1.48 18.24 1.19
C PRO A 188 -0.18 19.05 1.19
N LYS A 189 0.89 18.42 0.73
CA LYS A 189 2.26 18.98 0.65
C LYS A 189 2.89 18.63 -0.69
N LYS A 190 3.91 19.40 -1.09
CA LYS A 190 4.80 19.02 -2.19
C LYS A 190 5.47 17.68 -1.88
N GLY A 191 5.76 16.90 -2.92
CA GLY A 191 6.32 15.56 -2.74
C GLY A 191 6.97 15.01 -4.01
N LEU A 192 6.80 13.71 -4.24
CA LEU A 192 7.43 12.94 -5.30
C LEU A 192 7.24 13.57 -6.69
N MET A 193 6.01 13.93 -7.04
CA MET A 193 5.71 14.52 -8.35
C MET A 193 6.39 15.88 -8.54
N ASP A 194 6.52 16.68 -7.47
CA ASP A 194 7.19 17.98 -7.54
C ASP A 194 8.71 17.83 -7.77
N VAL A 195 9.34 16.77 -7.24
CA VAL A 195 10.74 16.44 -7.52
C VAL A 195 10.93 16.07 -8.98
N LEU A 196 10.00 15.29 -9.54
CA LEU A 196 10.10 14.81 -10.92
C LEU A 196 9.75 15.88 -11.97
N THR A 197 8.98 16.91 -11.60
CA THR A 197 8.46 17.90 -12.56
C THR A 197 9.09 19.27 -12.46
N THR A 198 9.61 19.65 -11.30
CA THR A 198 10.11 21.01 -11.06
C THR A 198 11.65 21.02 -11.04
N PRO A 199 12.29 21.59 -12.08
CA PRO A 199 13.75 21.68 -12.12
C PRO A 199 14.32 22.34 -10.87
N GLY A 200 15.38 21.73 -10.31
CA GLY A 200 16.06 22.26 -9.12
C GLY A 200 15.42 21.87 -7.79
N THR A 201 14.25 21.25 -7.76
CA THR A 201 13.66 20.70 -6.53
C THR A 201 14.42 19.45 -6.11
N LYS A 202 15.04 19.49 -4.94
CA LYS A 202 15.77 18.34 -4.39
C LYS A 202 14.83 17.51 -3.50
N LEU A 203 15.13 16.22 -3.36
CA LEU A 203 14.40 15.34 -2.46
C LEU A 203 14.31 15.92 -1.04
N GLY A 204 15.42 16.47 -0.51
CA GLY A 204 15.45 17.11 0.82
C GLY A 204 14.47 18.28 0.99
N ASP A 205 14.07 18.94 -0.08
CA ASP A 205 13.16 20.09 -0.03
C ASP A 205 11.70 19.69 0.19
N VAL A 206 11.36 18.43 -0.05
CA VAL A 206 9.99 17.90 0.03
C VAL A 206 9.82 16.82 1.11
N LEU A 207 10.91 16.34 1.68
CA LEU A 207 10.86 15.41 2.80
C LEU A 207 10.25 16.06 4.03
N LEU A 208 9.37 15.32 4.70
CA LEU A 208 8.72 15.74 5.94
C LEU A 208 9.24 14.87 7.09
N LYS A 209 9.81 15.49 8.12
CA LYS A 209 10.04 14.83 9.40
C LYS A 209 8.76 14.80 10.22
N THR A 210 8.58 13.77 11.04
CA THR A 210 7.39 13.60 11.86
C THR A 210 7.72 13.56 13.34
N ASN A 211 6.69 13.66 14.20
CA ASN A 211 6.80 13.38 15.63
C ASN A 211 6.96 11.90 15.98
N ILE A 212 6.86 11.00 15.00
CA ILE A 212 7.27 9.59 15.16
C ILE A 212 8.76 9.52 14.89
N GLU A 213 9.54 9.23 15.93
CA GLU A 213 10.99 9.15 15.83
C GLU A 213 11.41 8.19 14.70
N LYS A 214 12.41 8.56 13.93
CA LYS A 214 12.96 7.80 12.79
C LYS A 214 12.02 7.62 11.59
N LEU A 215 10.79 8.15 11.62
CA LEU A 215 9.90 8.16 10.47
C LEU A 215 9.96 9.50 9.73
N SER A 216 10.22 9.41 8.43
CA SER A 216 10.07 10.52 7.49
C SER A 216 9.04 10.17 6.42
N LEU A 217 8.42 11.18 5.81
CA LEU A 217 7.43 10.99 4.75
C LEU A 217 7.90 11.69 3.48
N LEU A 218 7.62 11.07 2.34
CA LEU A 218 7.62 11.71 1.02
C LEU A 218 6.21 11.62 0.46
N PRO A 219 5.44 12.72 0.47
CA PRO A 219 4.10 12.73 -0.11
C PRO A 219 4.10 12.45 -1.61
N ALA A 220 2.96 12.11 -2.19
CA ALA A 220 2.80 12.01 -3.65
C ALA A 220 3.07 13.35 -4.36
N GLY A 221 2.75 14.45 -3.72
CA GLY A 221 2.98 15.80 -4.25
C GLY A 221 1.80 16.35 -5.03
N THR A 222 2.09 17.31 -5.91
CA THR A 222 1.07 17.96 -6.74
C THR A 222 0.60 17.01 -7.86
N PRO A 223 -0.72 16.79 -8.02
CA PRO A 223 -1.24 15.95 -9.11
C PRO A 223 -0.76 16.40 -10.48
N HIS A 224 -0.35 15.44 -11.32
CA HIS A 224 0.16 15.75 -12.65
C HIS A 224 -0.51 14.88 -13.73
N PRO A 225 -0.93 15.43 -14.89
CA PRO A 225 -1.65 14.68 -15.91
C PRO A 225 -0.81 13.56 -16.57
N ARG A 226 0.51 13.66 -16.52
CA ARG A 226 1.46 12.64 -17.03
C ARG A 226 2.17 11.90 -15.89
N ALA A 227 1.44 11.58 -14.82
CA ALA A 227 2.03 10.93 -13.66
C ALA A 227 2.61 9.55 -14.00
N THR A 228 1.91 8.78 -14.84
CA THR A 228 2.35 7.46 -15.32
C THR A 228 3.70 7.51 -16.02
N GLU A 229 3.83 8.44 -16.97
CA GLU A 229 5.07 8.61 -17.75
C GLU A 229 6.22 9.11 -16.88
N LEU A 230 5.92 9.98 -15.91
CA LEU A 230 6.92 10.49 -14.97
C LEU A 230 7.44 9.40 -14.04
N LEU A 231 6.58 8.53 -13.53
CA LEU A 231 6.99 7.38 -12.73
C LEU A 231 7.76 6.32 -13.55
N ALA A 232 7.58 6.29 -14.86
CA ALA A 232 8.34 5.44 -15.78
C ALA A 232 9.57 6.13 -16.38
N SER A 233 9.91 7.36 -15.95
CA SER A 233 10.99 8.15 -16.54
C SER A 233 12.35 7.83 -15.95
N ASP A 234 13.42 8.19 -16.68
CA ASP A 234 14.80 8.11 -16.19
C ASP A 234 15.00 8.96 -14.92
N ALA A 235 14.26 10.05 -14.77
CA ALA A 235 14.29 10.86 -13.54
C ALA A 235 13.83 10.07 -12.32
N MET A 236 12.79 9.23 -12.47
CA MET A 236 12.34 8.33 -11.40
C MET A 236 13.35 7.20 -11.14
N ASN A 237 13.91 6.62 -12.21
CA ASN A 237 14.95 5.59 -12.09
C ASN A 237 16.15 6.11 -11.31
N ASN A 238 16.67 7.28 -11.66
CA ASN A 238 17.78 7.94 -10.96
C ASN A 238 17.44 8.25 -9.50
N LEU A 239 16.20 8.66 -9.22
CA LEU A 239 15.74 8.88 -7.85
C LEU A 239 15.71 7.58 -7.03
N LEU A 240 15.24 6.47 -7.62
CA LEU A 240 15.22 5.16 -6.95
C LEU A 240 16.63 4.63 -6.69
N GLU A 241 17.56 4.81 -7.63
CA GLU A 241 18.97 4.49 -7.45
C GLU A 241 19.60 5.34 -6.32
N GLU A 242 19.37 6.67 -6.34
CA GLU A 242 19.81 7.55 -5.25
C GLU A 242 19.25 7.08 -3.89
N LEU A 243 17.97 6.70 -3.84
CA LEU A 243 17.33 6.20 -2.62
C LEU A 243 17.94 4.88 -2.16
N ALA A 244 18.24 3.96 -3.07
CA ALA A 244 18.81 2.65 -2.74
C ALA A 244 20.24 2.76 -2.22
N GLU A 245 21.09 3.57 -2.87
CA GLU A 245 22.53 3.66 -2.60
C GLU A 245 22.84 4.64 -1.47
N ARG A 246 22.33 5.87 -1.57
CA ARG A 246 22.65 6.96 -0.63
C ARG A 246 22.01 6.78 0.73
N TYR A 247 20.92 6.05 0.80
CA TYR A 247 20.16 5.80 2.02
C TYR A 247 20.10 4.31 2.35
N SER A 248 21.21 3.58 2.14
CA SER A 248 21.32 2.14 2.39
C SER A 248 21.06 1.76 3.86
N ASP A 249 21.25 2.69 4.80
CA ASP A 249 20.92 2.58 6.22
C ASP A 249 19.42 2.78 6.52
N ARG A 250 18.65 3.19 5.50
CA ARG A 250 17.22 3.53 5.63
C ARG A 250 16.35 2.51 4.93
N ILE A 251 15.28 2.13 5.59
CA ILE A 251 14.22 1.33 4.98
C ILE A 251 13.26 2.28 4.27
N ILE A 252 12.94 1.99 3.03
CA ILE A 252 12.07 2.79 2.19
C ILE A 252 10.84 1.97 1.85
N VAL A 253 9.68 2.42 2.35
CA VAL A 253 8.39 1.77 2.14
C VAL A 253 7.60 2.59 1.14
N PHE A 254 7.21 1.97 0.03
CA PHE A 254 6.38 2.59 -1.01
C PHE A 254 4.93 2.13 -0.85
N ASP A 255 4.02 3.06 -0.61
CA ASP A 255 2.58 2.84 -0.82
C ASP A 255 2.27 3.02 -2.29
N SER A 256 1.93 1.97 -3.01
CA SER A 256 1.82 1.99 -4.47
C SER A 256 0.42 1.62 -4.95
N PRO A 257 0.05 2.01 -6.19
CA PRO A 257 -1.25 1.65 -6.76
C PRO A 257 -1.45 0.15 -6.91
N PRO A 258 -2.71 -0.32 -7.11
CA PRO A 258 -3.01 -1.73 -7.36
C PRO A 258 -2.46 -2.20 -8.71
N LEU A 259 -1.86 -3.40 -8.76
CA LEU A 259 -1.16 -3.95 -9.93
C LEU A 259 -2.07 -4.22 -11.15
N LEU A 260 -3.34 -4.54 -10.93
CA LEU A 260 -4.26 -4.85 -12.04
C LEU A 260 -4.95 -3.61 -12.63
N VAL A 261 -4.83 -2.46 -11.97
CA VAL A 261 -5.54 -1.23 -12.38
C VAL A 261 -4.60 -0.25 -13.08
N THR A 262 -3.32 -0.22 -12.66
CA THR A 262 -2.37 0.80 -13.13
C THR A 262 -1.11 0.17 -13.70
N THR A 263 -0.48 0.85 -14.65
CA THR A 263 0.82 0.45 -15.21
C THR A 263 1.98 0.96 -14.36
N GLU A 264 1.79 2.07 -13.65
CA GLU A 264 2.79 2.71 -12.78
C GLU A 264 3.34 1.76 -11.73
N SER A 265 2.45 0.99 -11.10
CA SER A 265 2.83 0.02 -10.06
C SER A 265 3.74 -1.09 -10.61
N ARG A 266 3.54 -1.49 -11.88
CA ARG A 266 4.37 -2.54 -12.51
C ARG A 266 5.77 -2.02 -12.82
N VAL A 267 5.88 -0.77 -13.29
CA VAL A 267 7.18 -0.11 -13.52
C VAL A 267 7.91 0.04 -12.20
N LEU A 268 7.25 0.58 -11.18
CA LEU A 268 7.83 0.73 -9.85
C LEU A 268 8.34 -0.60 -9.29
N ALA A 269 7.60 -1.69 -9.49
CA ALA A 269 7.93 -3.03 -9.01
C ALA A 269 9.27 -3.57 -9.55
N THR A 270 9.72 -3.12 -10.73
CA THR A 270 10.98 -3.60 -11.33
C THR A 270 12.23 -3.15 -10.57
N HIS A 271 12.12 -2.09 -9.76
CA HIS A 271 13.23 -1.53 -8.97
C HIS A 271 13.23 -2.02 -7.52
N MET A 272 12.19 -2.74 -7.11
CA MET A 272 12.02 -3.15 -5.72
C MET A 272 12.77 -4.43 -5.39
N GLY A 273 13.43 -4.43 -4.24
CA GLY A 273 14.02 -5.66 -3.69
C GLY A 273 12.99 -6.57 -3.05
N GLN A 274 11.90 -6.00 -2.51
CA GLN A 274 10.85 -6.76 -1.85
C GLN A 274 9.47 -6.17 -2.17
N ILE A 275 8.50 -7.04 -2.42
CA ILE A 275 7.09 -6.65 -2.65
C ILE A 275 6.21 -7.39 -1.66
N VAL A 276 5.34 -6.64 -0.98
CA VAL A 276 4.26 -7.18 -0.12
C VAL A 276 2.93 -6.98 -0.84
N MET A 277 2.30 -8.08 -1.22
CA MET A 277 0.97 -8.13 -1.81
C MET A 277 -0.08 -8.19 -0.71
N VAL A 278 -0.83 -7.11 -0.54
CA VAL A 278 -1.97 -7.08 0.38
C VAL A 278 -3.17 -7.74 -0.27
N VAL A 279 -3.77 -8.69 0.43
CA VAL A 279 -4.89 -9.53 -0.02
C VAL A 279 -6.05 -9.37 0.96
N GLU A 280 -7.21 -8.95 0.49
CA GLU A 280 -8.40 -8.83 1.33
C GLU A 280 -9.02 -10.21 1.56
N ALA A 281 -9.11 -10.63 2.82
CA ALA A 281 -9.71 -11.91 3.20
C ALA A 281 -11.16 -12.00 2.71
N ASN A 282 -11.54 -13.17 2.23
CA ASN A 282 -12.88 -13.51 1.73
C ASN A 282 -13.38 -12.67 0.53
N LYS A 283 -12.51 -11.82 -0.08
CA LYS A 283 -12.90 -10.96 -1.20
C LYS A 283 -11.96 -11.08 -2.39
N THR A 284 -10.65 -11.00 -2.18
CA THR A 284 -9.68 -11.15 -3.27
C THR A 284 -9.69 -12.57 -3.80
N THR A 285 -10.00 -12.75 -5.09
CA THR A 285 -10.02 -14.07 -5.70
C THR A 285 -8.60 -14.57 -5.97
N GLN A 286 -8.40 -15.89 -5.94
CA GLN A 286 -7.11 -16.50 -6.30
C GLN A 286 -6.69 -16.16 -7.73
N ALA A 287 -7.64 -16.01 -8.65
CA ALA A 287 -7.37 -15.64 -10.04
C ALA A 287 -6.78 -14.21 -10.11
N ALA A 288 -7.39 -13.23 -9.43
CA ALA A 288 -6.88 -11.86 -9.36
C ALA A 288 -5.49 -11.81 -8.73
N LEU A 289 -5.26 -12.55 -7.63
CA LEU A 289 -3.96 -12.61 -6.99
C LEU A 289 -2.89 -13.21 -7.91
N LYS A 290 -3.17 -14.35 -8.58
CA LYS A 290 -2.25 -14.98 -9.54
C LYS A 290 -1.93 -14.04 -10.69
N GLN A 291 -2.94 -13.38 -11.26
CA GLN A 291 -2.76 -12.40 -12.33
C GLN A 291 -1.90 -11.20 -11.87
N ALA A 292 -2.11 -10.70 -10.66
CA ALA A 292 -1.30 -9.60 -10.12
C ALA A 292 0.16 -10.04 -9.92
N ILE A 293 0.41 -11.21 -9.33
CA ILE A 293 1.75 -11.74 -9.11
C ILE A 293 2.50 -11.96 -10.43
N SER A 294 1.82 -12.39 -11.50
CA SER A 294 2.46 -12.58 -12.81
C SER A 294 2.96 -11.26 -13.43
N THR A 295 2.45 -10.10 -13.00
CA THR A 295 2.94 -8.80 -13.49
C THR A 295 4.23 -8.33 -12.83
N ILE A 296 4.66 -8.97 -11.76
CA ILE A 296 5.83 -8.61 -10.94
C ILE A 296 6.85 -9.77 -10.83
N GLU A 297 6.94 -10.63 -11.84
CA GLU A 297 7.80 -11.83 -11.82
C GLU A 297 9.27 -11.51 -11.56
N ASN A 298 9.75 -10.36 -12.02
CA ASN A 298 11.15 -9.93 -11.90
C ASN A 298 11.58 -9.59 -10.47
N CYS A 299 10.65 -9.31 -9.54
CA CYS A 299 11.03 -9.03 -8.17
C CYS A 299 11.47 -10.33 -7.45
N PRO A 300 12.64 -10.32 -6.79
CA PRO A 300 13.19 -11.53 -6.17
C PRO A 300 12.39 -11.99 -4.95
N VAL A 301 11.78 -11.07 -4.21
CA VAL A 301 11.02 -11.38 -2.99
C VAL A 301 9.59 -10.87 -3.10
N LYS A 302 8.65 -11.80 -3.11
CA LYS A 302 7.22 -11.55 -3.08
C LYS A 302 6.61 -12.19 -1.84
N LEU A 303 6.01 -11.38 -0.97
CA LEU A 303 5.31 -11.80 0.24
C LEU A 303 3.83 -11.47 0.10
N THR A 304 2.96 -12.26 0.70
CA THR A 304 1.52 -11.97 0.78
C THR A 304 1.14 -11.62 2.21
N LEU A 305 0.34 -10.57 2.36
CA LEU A 305 -0.24 -10.12 3.63
C LEU A 305 -1.75 -10.26 3.54
N LEU A 306 -2.34 -11.17 4.34
CA LEU A 306 -3.78 -11.31 4.44
C LEU A 306 -4.34 -10.23 5.36
N ASN A 307 -5.13 -9.33 4.81
CA ASN A 307 -5.72 -8.20 5.52
C ASN A 307 -7.24 -8.39 5.72
N LYS A 308 -7.81 -7.70 6.69
CA LYS A 308 -9.24 -7.75 7.03
C LYS A 308 -9.74 -9.16 7.37
N ALA A 309 -8.86 -10.03 7.86
CA ALA A 309 -9.25 -11.35 8.35
C ALA A 309 -10.14 -11.19 9.59
N GLN A 310 -11.31 -11.82 9.56
CA GLN A 310 -12.19 -11.89 10.72
C GLN A 310 -11.83 -13.13 11.54
N TYR A 311 -11.39 -12.94 12.76
CA TYR A 311 -11.25 -14.03 13.70
C TYR A 311 -12.66 -14.43 14.18
N SER A 312 -13.22 -15.50 13.63
CA SER A 312 -14.41 -16.09 14.21
C SER A 312 -14.00 -16.82 15.49
N ALA A 313 -14.63 -16.50 16.60
CA ALA A 313 -14.37 -17.14 17.91
C ALA A 313 -14.63 -18.66 17.91
N ALA A 314 -15.24 -19.19 16.86
CA ALA A 314 -15.54 -20.62 16.70
C ALA A 314 -14.42 -21.44 16.03
N GLY A 315 -13.35 -20.80 15.53
CA GLY A 315 -12.25 -21.44 14.79
C GLY A 315 -10.89 -21.28 15.47
N SER A 316 -10.83 -21.39 16.80
CA SER A 316 -9.55 -21.44 17.55
C SER A 316 -8.83 -22.76 17.30
N TYR A 317 -8.40 -23.03 16.06
CA TYR A 317 -7.29 -23.94 15.82
C TYR A 317 -6.02 -23.14 15.89
N GLY A 318 -5.40 -23.23 17.08
CA GLY A 318 -4.28 -22.45 17.53
C GLY A 318 -3.05 -22.53 16.64
N TYR A 319 -2.59 -21.39 16.19
CA TYR A 319 -1.19 -21.06 16.26
C TYR A 319 -1.00 -20.09 17.44
N GLY A 320 -1.42 -20.56 18.61
CA GLY A 320 -1.12 -19.90 19.88
C GLY A 320 0.29 -20.24 20.29
N TYR A 321 1.25 -19.37 20.04
CA TYR A 321 2.41 -19.29 20.90
C TYR A 321 1.96 -18.69 22.24
N GLY A 322 1.34 -19.54 23.03
CA GLY A 322 1.04 -19.25 24.42
C GLY A 322 2.31 -19.24 25.27
N TYR A 323 2.94 -18.09 25.43
CA TYR A 323 3.82 -17.87 26.57
C TYR A 323 2.95 -17.60 27.80
N GLY A 324 2.43 -18.68 28.37
CA GLY A 324 1.84 -18.66 29.71
C GLY A 324 2.97 -18.52 30.76
N TYR A 325 3.23 -17.31 31.22
CA TYR A 325 3.90 -17.12 32.48
C TYR A 325 2.89 -17.35 33.61
N GLY A 326 2.79 -18.61 34.06
CA GLY A 326 2.15 -18.93 35.29
C GLY A 326 3.02 -18.50 36.46
N TYR A 327 2.66 -17.42 37.14
CA TYR A 327 3.09 -17.22 38.53
C TYR A 327 2.17 -18.02 39.41
N GLY A 328 2.66 -19.20 39.88
CA GLY A 328 2.08 -19.92 41.00
C GLY A 328 2.65 -19.37 42.30
N TYR A 329 1.76 -19.08 43.22
CA TYR A 329 2.05 -19.00 44.64
C TYR A 329 1.92 -20.39 45.24
#